data_01a1a5bae24aeaa585d26fd8a501c955
#
_entry.id   01a1a5bae24aeaa585d26fd8a501c955
#
_cell.length_a   1.000
_cell.length_b   1.000
_cell.length_c   1.000
_cell.angle_alpha   90.00
_cell.angle_beta   90.00
_cell.angle_gamma   90.00
#
_symmetry.space_group_name_H-M   'P 1'
#
loop_
_entity.id
_entity.type
_entity.pdbx_description
1 polymer ?
#
loop_
_entity_poly.entity_id
_entity_poly.type
_entity_poly.pdbx_seq_one_letter_code
_entity_poly.pdbx_strand_id
1 'polypeptide(L)'
;MAEHDPAGAPVHDSYSDAFIRSILSDVRTIAMVGASANWNRPSNFAMKYLQAKGYKVYPVNPGVAGREILGEPVHASLDTLPETVDMVDIFRNSAAAGPIADEAVRHGARVVWMQLGVRNDEAAARAEAAGLRVVMNRCPKIEFSRLFGELSWHGFDSKVISSRRRTVGQARPANAPAASTQAPPPGFETRAIHAGAAPDPTTGARSTPIFQTTAFVFDDVEHAASLFNLQTFGNIYARLSNPTTAVLEERIASLEGGRGTTCTASGHSAQMVALLPLMEPGDRIVASTRLYGGSITQFGKTFRKFDWHCSFVDTDDMDAVREAAAAPGVKAIFAESLANPGGVVSDMEALKSVADEVGVPLIIDNTMATPYLCQPIEHGADIVIHSTTKFLSGHGNAMGGAIVDSGRFDWFRNDRFPALSQPEPAYHGLTFFETFGDLAYTTYGHAVGLRDLGPTLAPMNAYLTLMGIETLALRMERHVANAREVAGFLASHPAVSWVSHADLPDSPYRELARKYLPKGAGSVFTFGVRGGYEAGVRCVQGCELLSHLANIGDTRSLILHPASTTHRQLTDEQRAAAGAGDDVVRLSVGLESVEDIIADLEAALAP
;
A
#
# COMPACT_ATOMS: atom_id res chain seq x y z
N MET A 1 22.25 11.54 -11.02
CA MET A 1 22.73 10.71 -12.12
C MET A 1 21.90 9.44 -12.09
N ALA A 2 21.48 8.91 -13.25
CA ALA A 2 20.89 7.58 -13.29
C ALA A 2 21.91 6.57 -12.74
N GLU A 3 21.46 5.50 -12.10
CA GLU A 3 22.34 4.40 -11.71
C GLU A 3 22.97 3.80 -12.98
N HIS A 4 24.23 3.40 -12.92
CA HIS A 4 24.93 2.81 -14.07
C HIS A 4 24.96 1.30 -13.91
N ASP A 5 24.62 0.58 -14.98
CA ASP A 5 24.88 -0.84 -15.13
C ASP A 5 26.42 -1.11 -15.01
N PRO A 6 26.86 -2.31 -14.56
CA PRO A 6 28.25 -2.72 -14.59
C PRO A 6 28.99 -2.49 -15.93
N ALA A 7 28.25 -2.33 -17.04
CA ALA A 7 28.73 -1.97 -18.36
C ALA A 7 28.83 -0.45 -18.61
N GLY A 8 28.49 0.41 -17.64
CA GLY A 8 28.63 1.87 -17.74
C GLY A 8 27.47 2.60 -18.44
N ALA A 9 26.40 1.92 -18.84
CA ALA A 9 25.21 2.57 -19.38
C ALA A 9 24.28 3.06 -18.25
N PRO A 10 23.62 4.25 -18.37
CA PRO A 10 22.68 4.72 -17.38
C PRO A 10 21.45 3.82 -17.34
N VAL A 11 21.07 3.36 -16.14
CA VAL A 11 19.86 2.56 -15.91
C VAL A 11 18.70 3.50 -15.61
N HIS A 12 17.66 3.48 -16.46
CA HIS A 12 16.48 4.35 -16.35
C HIS A 12 15.32 3.71 -15.57
N ASP A 13 15.58 2.71 -14.73
CA ASP A 13 14.57 2.06 -13.91
C ASP A 13 14.27 2.88 -12.63
N SER A 14 15.27 3.60 -12.13
CA SER A 14 15.14 4.50 -10.99
C SER A 14 15.90 5.81 -11.16
N TYR A 15 15.46 6.85 -10.45
CA TYR A 15 16.09 8.16 -10.44
C TYR A 15 16.21 8.67 -9.01
N SER A 16 17.36 9.23 -8.65
CA SER A 16 17.49 9.85 -7.33
C SER A 16 16.61 11.12 -7.23
N ASP A 17 16.06 11.36 -6.06
CA ASP A 17 15.25 12.56 -5.77
C ASP A 17 16.02 13.86 -6.05
N ALA A 18 17.33 13.86 -5.82
CA ALA A 18 18.19 15.00 -6.11
C ALA A 18 18.26 15.29 -7.62
N PHE A 19 18.34 14.25 -8.45
CA PHE A 19 18.37 14.38 -9.91
C PHE A 19 17.06 14.94 -10.45
N ILE A 20 15.92 14.35 -10.08
CA ILE A 20 14.60 14.84 -10.49
C ILE A 20 14.35 16.27 -9.99
N ARG A 21 14.68 16.54 -8.72
CA ARG A 21 14.53 17.88 -8.12
C ARG A 21 15.38 18.91 -8.84
N SER A 22 16.61 18.57 -9.22
CA SER A 22 17.47 19.48 -9.96
C SER A 22 16.86 19.87 -11.31
N ILE A 23 16.32 18.89 -12.05
CA ILE A 23 15.63 19.16 -13.32
C ILE A 23 14.45 20.10 -13.11
N LEU A 24 13.53 19.74 -12.20
CA LEU A 24 12.32 20.52 -11.95
C LEU A 24 12.60 21.93 -11.38
N SER A 25 13.76 22.14 -10.73
CA SER A 25 14.18 23.45 -10.24
C SER A 25 14.87 24.30 -11.30
N ASP A 26 15.59 23.68 -12.25
CA ASP A 26 16.39 24.38 -13.28
C ASP A 26 15.57 24.77 -14.50
N VAL A 27 14.52 23.97 -14.83
CA VAL A 27 13.66 24.18 -15.98
C VAL A 27 12.73 25.37 -15.76
N ARG A 28 12.50 26.17 -16.81
CA ARG A 28 11.52 27.28 -16.83
C ARG A 28 10.56 27.15 -17.99
N THR A 29 11.04 26.67 -19.13
CA THR A 29 10.27 26.55 -20.38
C THR A 29 10.16 25.07 -20.77
N ILE A 30 8.95 24.62 -21.14
CA ILE A 30 8.62 23.23 -21.45
C ILE A 30 7.89 23.18 -22.80
N ALA A 31 8.37 22.38 -23.75
CA ALA A 31 7.58 21.98 -24.92
C ALA A 31 6.86 20.67 -24.61
N MET A 32 5.54 20.70 -24.59
CA MET A 32 4.72 19.51 -24.35
C MET A 32 4.27 18.91 -25.69
N VAL A 33 4.96 17.85 -26.14
CA VAL A 33 4.70 17.19 -27.43
C VAL A 33 3.61 16.12 -27.28
N GLY A 34 2.50 16.30 -28.03
CA GLY A 34 1.30 15.49 -27.88
C GLY A 34 0.25 16.14 -26.98
N ALA A 35 0.36 17.45 -26.77
CA ALA A 35 -0.62 18.22 -26.01
C ALA A 35 -2.04 18.09 -26.59
N SER A 36 -3.05 17.99 -25.71
CA SER A 36 -4.45 17.82 -26.08
C SER A 36 -5.31 18.95 -25.55
N ALA A 37 -6.21 19.46 -26.39
CA ALA A 37 -7.25 20.39 -25.96
C ALA A 37 -8.36 19.72 -25.15
N ASN A 38 -8.46 18.40 -25.21
CA ASN A 38 -9.41 17.65 -24.39
C ASN A 38 -8.95 17.70 -22.93
N TRP A 39 -9.74 18.39 -22.10
CA TRP A 39 -9.47 18.61 -20.68
C TRP A 39 -9.34 17.31 -19.85
N ASN A 40 -9.84 16.18 -20.38
CA ASN A 40 -9.81 14.87 -19.74
C ASN A 40 -8.59 14.02 -20.15
N ARG A 41 -7.62 14.59 -20.85
CA ARG A 41 -6.40 13.88 -21.22
C ARG A 41 -5.22 14.19 -20.27
N PRO A 42 -4.37 13.21 -19.98
CA PRO A 42 -3.20 13.39 -19.09
C PRO A 42 -2.33 14.58 -19.45
N SER A 43 -2.12 14.84 -20.76
CA SER A 43 -1.33 16.00 -21.19
C SER A 43 -1.97 17.34 -20.83
N ASN A 44 -3.31 17.44 -20.84
CA ASN A 44 -4.00 18.66 -20.42
C ASN A 44 -3.85 18.89 -18.91
N PHE A 45 -4.01 17.84 -18.11
CA PHE A 45 -3.80 17.90 -16.66
C PHE A 45 -2.37 18.31 -16.28
N ALA A 46 -1.38 17.70 -16.92
CA ALA A 46 0.00 18.02 -16.68
C ALA A 46 0.32 19.47 -17.05
N MET A 47 -0.15 19.92 -18.24
CA MET A 47 0.03 21.28 -18.70
C MET A 47 -0.56 22.30 -17.72
N LYS A 48 -1.84 22.15 -17.35
CA LYS A 48 -2.54 23.04 -16.41
C LYS A 48 -1.81 23.12 -15.08
N TYR A 49 -1.39 21.97 -14.53
CA TYR A 49 -0.66 21.90 -13.27
C TYR A 49 0.70 22.59 -13.35
N LEU A 50 1.49 22.32 -14.41
CA LEU A 50 2.82 22.91 -14.57
C LEU A 50 2.73 24.43 -14.78
N GLN A 51 1.74 24.94 -15.54
CA GLN A 51 1.49 26.37 -15.66
C GLN A 51 1.17 27.01 -14.29
N ALA A 52 0.32 26.37 -13.47
CA ALA A 52 0.01 26.85 -12.12
C ALA A 52 1.24 26.86 -11.19
N LYS A 53 2.28 26.05 -11.49
CA LYS A 53 3.58 26.07 -10.77
C LYS A 53 4.59 27.07 -11.34
N GLY A 54 4.19 27.88 -12.33
CA GLY A 54 5.01 28.95 -12.89
C GLY A 54 5.90 28.54 -14.07
N TYR A 55 5.72 27.35 -14.63
CA TYR A 55 6.39 26.97 -15.87
C TYR A 55 5.71 27.61 -17.07
N LYS A 56 6.47 28.08 -18.04
CA LYS A 56 5.95 28.43 -19.37
C LYS A 56 5.88 27.14 -20.18
N VAL A 57 4.66 26.75 -20.57
CA VAL A 57 4.46 25.48 -21.30
C VAL A 57 3.94 25.76 -22.71
N TYR A 58 4.67 25.32 -23.70
CA TYR A 58 4.34 25.43 -25.12
C TYR A 58 3.70 24.12 -25.60
N PRO A 59 2.39 24.10 -25.94
CA PRO A 59 1.77 22.90 -26.48
C PRO A 59 2.23 22.66 -27.91
N VAL A 60 2.69 21.44 -28.20
CA VAL A 60 3.13 21.02 -29.55
C VAL A 60 2.25 19.86 -30.01
N ASN A 61 1.49 20.08 -31.08
CA ASN A 61 0.66 19.05 -31.69
C ASN A 61 0.30 19.45 -33.14
N PRO A 62 0.89 18.79 -34.17
CA PRO A 62 0.64 19.12 -35.56
C PRO A 62 -0.84 19.01 -35.98
N GLY A 63 -1.62 18.11 -35.36
CA GLY A 63 -3.03 17.88 -35.69
C GLY A 63 -3.98 19.02 -35.29
N VAL A 64 -3.53 19.93 -34.41
CA VAL A 64 -4.31 21.07 -33.91
C VAL A 64 -3.50 22.38 -33.87
N ALA A 65 -2.43 22.45 -34.66
CA ALA A 65 -1.59 23.63 -34.75
C ALA A 65 -2.40 24.89 -35.13
N GLY A 66 -2.05 26.01 -34.54
CA GLY A 66 -2.75 27.31 -34.73
C GLY A 66 -4.02 27.47 -33.89
N ARG A 67 -4.42 26.43 -33.08
CA ARG A 67 -5.45 26.57 -32.04
C ARG A 67 -4.79 26.96 -30.72
N GLU A 68 -5.60 27.16 -29.69
CA GLU A 68 -5.13 27.40 -28.32
C GLU A 68 -5.43 26.22 -27.39
N ILE A 69 -4.53 25.95 -26.49
CA ILE A 69 -4.72 25.03 -25.36
C ILE A 69 -4.30 25.76 -24.08
N LEU A 70 -5.22 25.91 -23.13
CA LEU A 70 -4.99 26.58 -21.83
C LEU A 70 -4.33 27.96 -21.98
N GLY A 71 -4.80 28.77 -22.97
CA GLY A 71 -4.30 30.10 -23.21
C GLY A 71 -3.00 30.20 -24.00
N GLU A 72 -2.44 29.07 -24.44
CA GLU A 72 -1.20 29.05 -25.22
C GLU A 72 -1.43 28.59 -26.65
N PRO A 73 -0.81 29.23 -27.66
CA PRO A 73 -0.90 28.81 -29.04
C PRO A 73 -0.26 27.46 -29.27
N VAL A 74 -0.91 26.58 -30.04
CA VAL A 74 -0.39 25.26 -30.36
C VAL A 74 0.57 25.33 -31.53
N HIS A 75 1.78 24.81 -31.34
CA HIS A 75 2.82 24.73 -32.36
C HIS A 75 2.79 23.40 -33.12
N ALA A 76 3.25 23.39 -34.38
CA ALA A 76 3.26 22.19 -35.20
C ALA A 76 4.44 21.27 -34.88
N SER A 77 5.58 21.83 -34.49
CA SER A 77 6.85 21.12 -34.15
C SER A 77 7.70 21.97 -33.20
N LEU A 78 8.80 21.42 -32.70
CA LEU A 78 9.75 22.17 -31.88
C LEU A 78 10.39 23.32 -32.67
N ASP A 79 10.61 23.16 -33.96
CA ASP A 79 11.20 24.19 -34.82
C ASP A 79 10.32 25.44 -34.98
N THR A 80 9.02 25.34 -34.68
CA THR A 80 8.07 26.48 -34.77
C THR A 80 7.90 27.23 -33.44
N LEU A 81 8.63 26.82 -32.39
CA LEU A 81 8.60 27.50 -31.10
C LEU A 81 9.29 28.87 -31.16
N PRO A 82 8.84 29.86 -30.37
CA PRO A 82 9.40 31.21 -30.36
C PRO A 82 10.80 31.29 -29.72
N GLU A 83 11.18 30.29 -28.96
CA GLU A 83 12.46 30.21 -28.24
C GLU A 83 12.89 28.75 -28.04
N THR A 84 14.18 28.55 -27.76
CA THR A 84 14.70 27.27 -27.30
C THR A 84 14.18 26.96 -25.91
N VAL A 85 13.55 25.78 -25.74
CA VAL A 85 12.98 25.36 -24.46
C VAL A 85 13.98 24.57 -23.62
N ASP A 86 13.83 24.66 -22.31
CA ASP A 86 14.67 23.90 -21.37
C ASP A 86 14.37 22.39 -21.40
N MET A 87 13.10 22.02 -21.52
CA MET A 87 12.65 20.63 -21.44
C MET A 87 11.64 20.31 -22.53
N VAL A 88 11.78 19.12 -23.13
CA VAL A 88 10.78 18.51 -24.01
C VAL A 88 10.10 17.36 -23.28
N ASP A 89 8.79 17.53 -23.00
CA ASP A 89 7.94 16.58 -22.28
C ASP A 89 7.06 15.82 -23.31
N ILE A 90 7.22 14.49 -23.38
CA ILE A 90 6.72 13.65 -24.48
C ILE A 90 5.49 12.86 -24.07
N PHE A 91 4.31 13.27 -24.53
CA PHE A 91 3.02 12.58 -24.41
C PHE A 91 2.68 11.79 -25.68
N ARG A 92 3.60 10.95 -26.13
CA ARG A 92 3.41 10.05 -27.27
C ARG A 92 3.84 8.65 -26.88
N ASN A 93 3.49 7.63 -27.70
CA ASN A 93 3.92 6.26 -27.43
C ASN A 93 5.47 6.10 -27.55
N SER A 94 6.00 5.02 -26.99
CA SER A 94 7.43 4.74 -26.94
C SER A 94 8.10 4.72 -28.32
N ALA A 95 7.42 4.25 -29.36
CA ALA A 95 7.96 4.24 -30.73
C ALA A 95 8.12 5.66 -31.30
N ALA A 96 7.15 6.54 -31.02
CA ALA A 96 7.20 7.94 -31.47
C ALA A 96 8.15 8.81 -30.65
N ALA A 97 8.53 8.38 -29.44
CA ALA A 97 9.41 9.14 -28.55
C ALA A 97 10.84 9.28 -29.11
N GLY A 98 11.32 8.31 -29.87
CA GLY A 98 12.66 8.34 -30.47
C GLY A 98 12.91 9.56 -31.35
N PRO A 99 12.16 9.74 -32.45
CA PRO A 99 12.31 10.92 -33.33
C PRO A 99 12.14 12.25 -32.60
N ILE A 100 11.24 12.32 -31.59
CA ILE A 100 11.01 13.53 -30.79
C ILE A 100 12.21 13.85 -29.89
N ALA A 101 12.85 12.83 -29.30
CA ALA A 101 14.07 13.02 -28.54
C ALA A 101 15.22 13.52 -29.42
N ASP A 102 15.35 12.99 -30.64
CA ASP A 102 16.33 13.45 -31.60
C ASP A 102 16.04 14.92 -32.07
N GLU A 103 14.75 15.30 -32.18
CA GLU A 103 14.33 16.68 -32.45
C GLU A 103 14.68 17.59 -31.26
N ALA A 104 14.47 17.14 -30.01
CA ALA A 104 14.84 17.89 -28.81
C ALA A 104 16.35 18.19 -28.75
N VAL A 105 17.21 17.24 -29.14
CA VAL A 105 18.66 17.45 -29.24
C VAL A 105 18.97 18.54 -30.26
N ARG A 106 18.37 18.49 -31.46
CA ARG A 106 18.60 19.51 -32.53
C ARG A 106 18.07 20.89 -32.11
N HIS A 107 16.96 20.93 -31.37
CA HIS A 107 16.37 22.17 -30.85
C HIS A 107 17.25 22.82 -29.77
N GLY A 108 18.16 22.08 -29.15
CA GLY A 108 19.05 22.57 -28.10
C GLY A 108 18.43 22.53 -26.71
N ALA A 109 17.44 21.66 -26.49
CA ALA A 109 16.89 21.43 -25.16
C ALA A 109 17.94 20.85 -24.21
N ARG A 110 17.72 21.02 -22.90
CA ARG A 110 18.61 20.50 -21.86
C ARG A 110 18.08 19.19 -21.24
N VAL A 111 16.79 18.92 -21.40
CA VAL A 111 16.09 17.80 -20.78
C VAL A 111 15.12 17.18 -21.79
N VAL A 112 15.13 15.83 -21.86
CA VAL A 112 14.06 15.03 -22.47
C VAL A 112 13.33 14.31 -21.35
N TRP A 113 12.01 14.46 -21.30
CA TRP A 113 11.17 13.80 -20.33
C TRP A 113 10.10 12.97 -21.04
N MET A 114 10.14 11.64 -20.86
CA MET A 114 9.16 10.70 -21.40
C MET A 114 8.16 10.32 -20.31
N GLN A 115 6.88 10.52 -20.61
CA GLN A 115 5.78 10.35 -19.67
C GLN A 115 5.58 8.91 -19.19
N LEU A 116 4.64 8.69 -18.26
CA LEU A 116 4.24 7.37 -17.78
C LEU A 116 3.93 6.43 -18.95
N GLY A 117 4.50 5.20 -18.92
CA GLY A 117 4.34 4.22 -19.98
C GLY A 117 5.17 4.51 -21.24
N VAL A 118 5.94 5.60 -21.29
CA VAL A 118 6.80 5.96 -22.43
C VAL A 118 8.26 5.68 -22.09
N ARG A 119 8.87 4.74 -22.82
CA ARG A 119 10.27 4.36 -22.66
C ARG A 119 10.91 4.08 -24.01
N ASN A 120 12.09 4.62 -24.24
CA ASN A 120 12.91 4.35 -25.43
C ASN A 120 14.39 4.50 -25.06
N ASP A 121 15.00 3.38 -24.67
CA ASP A 121 16.39 3.35 -24.15
C ASP A 121 17.41 3.79 -25.20
N GLU A 122 17.22 3.45 -26.49
CA GLU A 122 18.10 3.86 -27.56
C GLU A 122 18.08 5.38 -27.78
N ALA A 123 16.89 5.98 -27.72
CA ALA A 123 16.75 7.43 -27.83
C ALA A 123 17.31 8.15 -26.59
N ALA A 124 17.11 7.59 -25.40
CA ALA A 124 17.70 8.09 -24.17
C ALA A 124 19.24 8.13 -24.27
N ALA A 125 19.85 7.03 -24.68
CA ALA A 125 21.31 6.95 -24.84
C ALA A 125 21.85 7.99 -25.84
N ARG A 126 21.15 8.23 -26.97
CA ARG A 126 21.56 9.27 -27.94
C ARG A 126 21.43 10.68 -27.37
N ALA A 127 20.34 10.96 -26.66
CA ALA A 127 20.13 12.27 -26.03
C ALA A 127 21.17 12.54 -24.94
N GLU A 128 21.51 11.55 -24.12
CA GLU A 128 22.55 11.65 -23.09
C GLU A 128 23.95 11.81 -23.69
N ALA A 129 24.26 11.08 -24.75
CA ALA A 129 25.50 11.27 -25.49
C ALA A 129 25.64 12.69 -26.08
N ALA A 130 24.53 13.35 -26.36
CA ALA A 130 24.45 14.76 -26.76
C ALA A 130 24.48 15.74 -25.58
N GLY A 131 24.54 15.24 -24.32
CA GLY A 131 24.64 16.06 -23.11
C GLY A 131 23.31 16.44 -22.46
N LEU A 132 22.20 15.88 -22.89
CA LEU A 132 20.89 16.12 -22.27
C LEU A 132 20.71 15.22 -21.03
N ARG A 133 19.90 15.69 -20.07
CA ARG A 133 19.38 14.87 -18.98
C ARG A 133 18.13 14.15 -19.48
N VAL A 134 18.01 12.85 -19.23
CA VAL A 134 16.84 12.06 -19.67
C VAL A 134 16.09 11.48 -18.48
N VAL A 135 14.77 11.57 -18.51
CA VAL A 135 13.85 10.90 -17.58
C VAL A 135 12.82 10.13 -18.40
N MET A 136 12.59 8.86 -18.09
CA MET A 136 11.60 8.00 -18.75
C MET A 136 10.60 7.42 -17.75
N ASN A 137 9.39 7.12 -18.23
CA ASN A 137 8.34 6.48 -17.45
C ASN A 137 8.04 7.23 -16.14
N ARG A 138 7.99 8.56 -16.20
CA ARG A 138 7.65 9.43 -15.06
C ARG A 138 6.77 10.58 -15.51
N CYS A 139 5.90 11.06 -14.61
CA CYS A 139 5.09 12.27 -14.86
C CYS A 139 5.67 13.46 -14.07
N PRO A 140 6.05 14.58 -14.72
CA PRO A 140 6.63 15.74 -14.04
C PRO A 140 5.65 16.36 -13.03
N LYS A 141 4.34 16.30 -13.25
CA LYS A 141 3.31 16.69 -12.28
C LYS A 141 3.41 15.85 -11.00
N ILE A 142 3.47 14.52 -11.12
CA ILE A 142 3.55 13.60 -9.98
C ILE A 142 4.88 13.79 -9.23
N GLU A 143 5.98 13.86 -9.97
CA GLU A 143 7.30 14.05 -9.36
C GLU A 143 7.43 15.42 -8.67
N PHE A 144 6.88 16.48 -9.26
CA PHE A 144 6.82 17.79 -8.59
C PHE A 144 5.99 17.71 -7.30
N SER A 145 4.79 17.17 -7.37
CA SER A 145 3.91 17.02 -6.20
C SER A 145 4.58 16.20 -5.09
N ARG A 146 5.25 15.11 -5.45
CA ARG A 146 5.99 14.24 -4.52
C ARG A 146 7.14 14.98 -3.84
N LEU A 147 7.98 15.63 -4.61
CA LEU A 147 9.21 16.26 -4.12
C LEU A 147 8.97 17.59 -3.40
N PHE A 148 7.93 18.30 -3.78
CA PHE A 148 7.60 19.60 -3.17
C PHE A 148 6.48 19.53 -2.12
N GLY A 149 6.03 18.31 -1.77
CA GLY A 149 5.21 18.04 -0.58
C GLY A 149 3.72 18.14 -0.77
N GLU A 150 3.22 18.11 -2.00
CA GLU A 150 1.79 18.14 -2.29
C GLU A 150 1.17 16.72 -2.28
N LEU A 151 1.95 15.66 -2.54
CA LEU A 151 1.49 14.27 -2.47
C LEU A 151 1.26 13.75 -1.05
N SER A 152 1.92 14.32 -0.05
CA SER A 152 1.77 13.89 1.35
C SER A 152 0.35 14.11 1.92
N TRP A 153 -0.56 14.67 1.15
CA TRP A 153 -1.97 14.88 1.52
C TRP A 153 -2.90 13.73 1.04
N HIS A 154 -2.37 12.70 0.34
CA HIS A 154 -3.15 11.65 -0.32
C HIS A 154 -2.67 10.22 -0.02
N GLY A 155 -1.86 10.03 1.02
CA GLY A 155 -1.41 8.69 1.45
C GLY A 155 -0.40 8.01 0.53
N PHE A 156 0.20 8.72 -0.42
CA PHE A 156 1.26 8.18 -1.27
C PHE A 156 2.61 8.26 -0.58
N ASP A 157 3.42 7.21 -0.68
CA ASP A 157 4.79 7.24 -0.18
C ASP A 157 5.62 8.23 -0.99
N SER A 158 5.87 9.39 -0.39
CA SER A 158 6.71 10.43 -0.98
C SER A 158 8.18 10.06 -0.96
N LYS A 159 8.59 9.09 -0.14
CA LYS A 159 9.99 8.73 0.19
C LYS A 159 10.80 9.89 0.74
N VAL A 160 10.16 10.98 1.14
CA VAL A 160 10.80 12.20 1.65
C VAL A 160 10.60 12.34 3.15
N ILE A 161 11.67 12.12 3.92
CA ILE A 161 11.68 12.36 5.37
C ILE A 161 12.36 13.70 5.63
N SER A 162 11.68 14.62 6.37
CA SER A 162 12.22 15.91 6.75
C SER A 162 11.65 16.41 8.07
N SER A 163 12.52 16.86 8.97
CA SER A 163 12.16 17.56 10.21
C SER A 163 12.17 19.08 10.05
N ARG A 164 12.35 19.59 8.83
CA ARG A 164 12.35 21.04 8.56
C ARG A 164 10.94 21.50 8.24
N ARG A 165 10.51 22.61 8.83
CA ARG A 165 9.26 23.27 8.47
C ARG A 165 9.29 23.67 6.99
N ARG A 166 8.25 23.29 6.25
CA ARG A 166 8.06 23.72 4.85
C ARG A 166 7.24 25.01 4.86
N THR A 167 7.70 26.03 4.15
CA THR A 167 6.90 27.24 3.89
C THR A 167 6.09 27.03 2.62
N VAL A 168 4.77 27.12 2.73
CA VAL A 168 3.86 27.01 1.58
C VAL A 168 4.16 28.17 0.62
N GLY A 169 4.35 27.88 -0.66
CA GLY A 169 4.54 28.91 -1.71
C GLY A 169 5.97 29.37 -1.97
N GLN A 170 6.97 28.88 -1.25
CA GLN A 170 8.38 29.18 -1.59
C GLN A 170 9.03 27.96 -2.28
N ALA A 171 9.40 28.13 -3.55
CA ALA A 171 10.44 27.28 -4.11
C ALA A 171 11.67 27.36 -3.19
N ARG A 172 12.27 26.22 -2.87
CA ARG A 172 13.45 26.17 -1.99
C ARG A 172 14.52 27.14 -2.49
N PRO A 173 15.18 27.91 -1.60
CA PRO A 173 16.32 28.74 -2.00
C PRO A 173 17.34 27.91 -2.77
N ALA A 174 17.86 28.45 -3.86
CA ALA A 174 18.82 27.79 -4.75
C ALA A 174 20.09 27.25 -4.04
N ASN A 175 20.34 27.65 -2.80
CA ASN A 175 21.53 27.33 -2.02
C ASN A 175 21.31 26.31 -0.89
N ALA A 176 20.19 25.60 -0.83
CA ALA A 176 20.08 24.51 0.13
C ALA A 176 20.94 23.33 -0.34
N PRO A 177 21.85 22.78 0.50
CA PRO A 177 22.71 21.67 0.10
C PRO A 177 21.85 20.53 -0.43
N ALA A 178 22.24 19.97 -1.59
CA ALA A 178 21.65 18.77 -2.12
C ALA A 178 21.76 17.68 -1.04
N ALA A 179 20.65 16.97 -0.75
CA ALA A 179 20.74 15.74 0.04
C ALA A 179 21.74 14.82 -0.66
N SER A 180 22.68 14.25 0.10
CA SER A 180 23.72 13.40 -0.46
C SER A 180 23.07 12.26 -1.26
N THR A 181 23.50 12.08 -2.49
CA THR A 181 22.94 11.16 -3.49
C THR A 181 23.25 9.67 -3.22
N GLN A 182 23.78 9.31 -2.03
CA GLN A 182 24.27 7.97 -1.70
C GLN A 182 23.91 7.46 -0.29
N ALA A 183 23.04 8.12 0.45
CA ALA A 183 22.61 7.56 1.72
C ALA A 183 21.61 6.41 1.46
N PRO A 184 21.79 5.25 2.10
CA PRO A 184 20.79 4.18 2.05
C PRO A 184 19.42 4.70 2.53
N PRO A 185 18.31 4.06 2.11
CA PRO A 185 16.99 4.47 2.59
C PRO A 185 16.95 4.39 4.12
N PRO A 186 16.20 5.28 4.80
CA PRO A 186 16.07 5.27 6.25
C PRO A 186 15.57 3.91 6.77
N GLY A 187 16.13 3.44 7.88
CA GLY A 187 15.73 2.19 8.53
C GLY A 187 14.25 2.19 8.94
N PHE A 188 13.75 1.01 9.28
CA PHE A 188 12.34 0.80 9.64
C PHE A 188 11.89 1.73 10.77
N GLU A 189 12.64 1.82 11.85
CA GLU A 189 12.32 2.62 13.05
C GLU A 189 12.26 4.11 12.72
N THR A 190 13.16 4.59 11.87
CA THR A 190 13.14 5.98 11.38
C THR A 190 11.89 6.26 10.55
N ARG A 191 11.51 5.32 9.67
CA ARG A 191 10.30 5.44 8.85
C ARG A 191 9.03 5.35 9.71
N ALA A 192 9.02 4.48 10.72
CA ALA A 192 7.90 4.33 11.66
C ALA A 192 7.59 5.65 12.42
N ILE A 193 8.61 6.48 12.66
CA ILE A 193 8.46 7.77 13.35
C ILE A 193 8.22 8.92 12.37
N HIS A 194 8.91 8.93 11.23
CA HIS A 194 9.05 10.14 10.43
C HIS A 194 8.33 10.12 9.07
N ALA A 195 8.02 8.94 8.49
CA ALA A 195 7.37 8.90 7.19
C ALA A 195 6.01 9.59 7.24
N GLY A 196 5.74 10.46 6.26
CA GLY A 196 4.53 11.29 6.18
C GLY A 196 4.44 12.44 7.18
N ALA A 197 5.23 12.46 8.26
CA ALA A 197 5.11 13.42 9.36
C ALA A 197 6.11 14.59 9.24
N ALA A 198 5.94 15.44 8.24
CA ALA A 198 6.63 16.74 8.21
C ALA A 198 6.03 17.70 9.28
N PRO A 199 6.82 18.63 9.84
CA PRO A 199 6.27 19.68 10.70
C PRO A 199 5.17 20.47 10.00
N ASP A 200 4.09 20.78 10.72
CA ASP A 200 2.97 21.54 10.16
C ASP A 200 3.47 22.87 9.55
N PRO A 201 3.13 23.16 8.29
CA PRO A 201 3.67 24.34 7.61
C PRO A 201 3.19 25.66 8.20
N THR A 202 2.00 25.68 8.80
CA THR A 202 1.38 26.89 9.35
C THR A 202 1.89 27.19 10.75
N THR A 203 1.82 26.21 11.64
CA THR A 203 2.15 26.39 13.06
C THR A 203 3.56 25.95 13.43
N GLY A 204 4.16 25.04 12.66
CA GLY A 204 5.42 24.38 12.97
C GLY A 204 5.26 23.22 13.98
N ALA A 205 4.03 22.79 14.29
CA ALA A 205 3.78 21.67 15.19
C ALA A 205 4.52 20.42 14.71
N ARG A 206 5.23 19.74 15.62
CA ARG A 206 5.99 18.52 15.29
C ARG A 206 5.13 17.29 15.28
N SER A 207 4.22 17.15 16.24
CA SER A 207 3.18 16.11 16.22
C SER A 207 2.19 16.36 15.09
N THR A 208 1.70 15.29 14.49
CA THR A 208 0.67 15.36 13.45
C THR A 208 -0.60 16.02 14.02
N PRO A 209 -1.09 17.14 13.47
CA PRO A 209 -2.35 17.73 13.91
C PRO A 209 -3.54 16.81 13.62
N ILE A 210 -4.54 16.85 14.50
CA ILE A 210 -5.81 16.12 14.28
C ILE A 210 -6.80 17.06 13.58
N PHE A 211 -7.00 16.84 12.28
CA PHE A 211 -7.97 17.61 11.48
C PHE A 211 -9.38 17.02 11.63
N GLN A 212 -10.03 17.30 12.75
CA GLN A 212 -11.38 16.84 13.04
C GLN A 212 -12.41 17.73 12.34
N THR A 213 -12.47 17.63 11.02
CA THR A 213 -13.39 18.39 10.16
C THR A 213 -14.01 17.49 9.10
N THR A 214 -15.18 17.87 8.58
CA THR A 214 -15.85 17.15 7.47
C THR A 214 -15.47 17.70 6.10
N ALA A 215 -15.22 19.01 5.99
CA ALA A 215 -15.03 19.69 4.70
C ALA A 215 -13.89 20.70 4.77
N PHE A 216 -13.38 21.04 3.60
CA PHE A 216 -12.28 22.00 3.42
C PHE A 216 -12.73 23.11 2.47
N VAL A 217 -12.29 24.35 2.71
CA VAL A 217 -12.63 25.51 1.90
C VAL A 217 -11.75 25.53 0.65
N PHE A 218 -12.36 25.83 -0.49
CA PHE A 218 -11.67 26.00 -1.77
C PHE A 218 -11.20 27.46 -1.94
N ASP A 219 -10.14 27.66 -2.70
CA ASP A 219 -9.64 29.01 -3.00
C ASP A 219 -10.60 29.74 -3.93
N ASP A 220 -11.11 29.04 -4.96
CA ASP A 220 -12.07 29.55 -5.94
C ASP A 220 -12.84 28.37 -6.61
N VAL A 221 -13.72 28.70 -7.56
CA VAL A 221 -14.55 27.72 -8.30
C VAL A 221 -13.69 26.81 -9.18
N GLU A 222 -12.63 27.34 -9.77
CA GLU A 222 -11.75 26.59 -10.66
C GLU A 222 -10.88 25.60 -9.85
N HIS A 223 -10.40 26.01 -8.67
CA HIS A 223 -9.72 25.12 -7.72
C HIS A 223 -10.65 23.97 -7.32
N ALA A 224 -11.91 24.27 -6.94
CA ALA A 224 -12.89 23.24 -6.62
C ALA A 224 -13.09 22.27 -7.79
N ALA A 225 -13.33 22.77 -9.01
CA ALA A 225 -13.52 21.94 -10.19
C ALA A 225 -12.33 21.02 -10.48
N SER A 226 -11.08 21.53 -10.32
CA SER A 226 -9.88 20.73 -10.54
C SER A 226 -9.68 19.62 -9.51
N LEU A 227 -10.10 19.81 -8.25
CA LEU A 227 -10.08 18.77 -7.23
C LEU A 227 -11.10 17.66 -7.54
N PHE A 228 -12.35 18.02 -7.84
CA PHE A 228 -13.41 17.04 -8.16
C PHE A 228 -13.12 16.24 -9.44
N ASN A 229 -12.42 16.83 -10.39
CA ASN A 229 -12.01 16.17 -11.63
C ASN A 229 -10.65 15.43 -11.50
N LEU A 230 -10.10 15.29 -10.31
CA LEU A 230 -8.80 14.64 -10.03
C LEU A 230 -7.61 15.26 -10.78
N GLN A 231 -7.75 16.52 -11.23
CA GLN A 231 -6.70 17.25 -11.96
C GLN A 231 -5.60 17.75 -11.06
N THR A 232 -5.91 18.03 -9.80
CA THR A 232 -4.94 18.42 -8.76
C THR A 232 -5.17 17.62 -7.48
N PHE A 233 -4.15 17.57 -6.63
CA PHE A 233 -4.22 16.96 -5.31
C PHE A 233 -4.64 18.01 -4.27
N GLY A 234 -5.50 17.62 -3.34
CA GLY A 234 -5.97 18.50 -2.27
C GLY A 234 -7.14 17.88 -1.49
N ASN A 235 -7.55 18.56 -0.44
CA ASN A 235 -8.64 18.08 0.41
C ASN A 235 -9.98 18.70 -0.04
N ILE A 236 -10.99 17.85 -0.14
CA ILE A 236 -12.37 18.23 -0.47
C ILE A 236 -13.27 17.99 0.73
N TYR A 237 -13.31 16.75 1.15
CA TYR A 237 -14.19 16.24 2.18
C TYR A 237 -13.52 15.06 2.89
N ALA A 238 -13.60 15.01 4.23
CA ALA A 238 -12.85 14.05 5.04
C ALA A 238 -13.18 12.58 4.76
N ARG A 239 -14.27 12.28 4.07
CA ARG A 239 -14.58 10.93 3.59
C ARG A 239 -13.61 10.46 2.52
N LEU A 240 -13.13 11.35 1.64
CA LEU A 240 -12.20 11.03 0.55
C LEU A 240 -10.74 11.13 1.00
N SER A 241 -10.42 12.21 1.71
CA SER A 241 -9.07 12.49 2.19
C SER A 241 -9.10 13.39 3.43
N ASN A 242 -8.18 13.14 4.35
CA ASN A 242 -8.00 13.96 5.54
C ASN A 242 -6.50 14.05 5.86
N PRO A 243 -5.95 15.23 6.19
CA PRO A 243 -4.50 15.37 6.40
C PRO A 243 -3.94 14.47 7.50
N THR A 244 -4.68 14.20 8.57
CA THR A 244 -4.24 13.27 9.63
C THR A 244 -4.19 11.82 9.12
N THR A 245 -5.21 11.39 8.38
CA THR A 245 -5.27 10.06 7.79
C THR A 245 -4.20 9.87 6.73
N ALA A 246 -3.93 10.90 5.90
CA ALA A 246 -2.90 10.86 4.87
C ALA A 246 -1.48 10.61 5.45
N VAL A 247 -1.17 11.16 6.63
CA VAL A 247 0.10 10.86 7.32
C VAL A 247 0.19 9.38 7.71
N LEU A 248 -0.91 8.80 8.18
CA LEU A 248 -0.97 7.37 8.51
C LEU A 248 -0.81 6.51 7.25
N GLU A 249 -1.49 6.87 6.17
CA GLU A 249 -1.44 6.18 4.89
C GLU A 249 -0.03 6.17 4.31
N GLU A 250 0.64 7.34 4.25
CA GLU A 250 2.02 7.43 3.80
C GLU A 250 2.97 6.61 4.68
N ARG A 251 2.75 6.62 6.00
CA ARG A 251 3.56 5.84 6.94
C ARG A 251 3.44 4.35 6.71
N ILE A 252 2.23 3.83 6.57
CA ILE A 252 2.00 2.40 6.32
C ILE A 252 2.57 2.01 4.95
N ALA A 253 2.34 2.81 3.89
CA ALA A 253 2.94 2.59 2.58
C ALA A 253 4.46 2.49 2.66
N SER A 254 5.09 3.43 3.35
CA SER A 254 6.55 3.45 3.53
C SER A 254 7.07 2.22 4.29
N LEU A 255 6.36 1.76 5.32
CA LEU A 255 6.79 0.60 6.12
C LEU A 255 6.63 -0.72 5.37
N GLU A 256 5.57 -0.87 4.58
CA GLU A 256 5.35 -2.05 3.72
C GLU A 256 6.18 -2.04 2.43
N GLY A 257 6.80 -0.92 2.07
CA GLY A 257 7.48 -0.78 0.79
C GLY A 257 6.53 -0.57 -0.38
N GLY A 258 5.29 -0.14 -0.09
CA GLY A 258 4.25 0.14 -1.08
C GLY A 258 4.36 1.54 -1.70
N ARG A 259 3.54 1.77 -2.72
CA ARG A 259 3.47 3.04 -3.44
C ARG A 259 2.46 4.00 -2.82
N GLY A 260 1.38 3.46 -2.27
CA GLY A 260 0.34 4.23 -1.59
C GLY A 260 -0.55 3.35 -0.73
N THR A 261 -1.31 3.99 0.13
CA THR A 261 -2.25 3.31 1.04
C THR A 261 -3.60 4.01 1.02
N THR A 262 -4.68 3.24 1.09
CA THR A 262 -6.04 3.71 1.38
C THR A 262 -6.44 3.19 2.76
N CYS A 263 -6.64 4.09 3.73
CA CYS A 263 -7.12 3.72 5.06
C CYS A 263 -8.65 3.67 5.13
N THR A 264 -9.16 2.68 5.87
CA THR A 264 -10.60 2.41 6.02
C THR A 264 -10.99 2.24 7.49
N ALA A 265 -12.30 2.23 7.78
CA ALA A 265 -12.84 2.14 9.13
C ALA A 265 -12.57 0.79 9.83
N SER A 266 -12.23 -0.25 9.10
CA SER A 266 -11.92 -1.59 9.65
C SER A 266 -11.17 -2.46 8.63
N GLY A 267 -10.55 -3.55 9.08
CA GLY A 267 -9.93 -4.54 8.19
C GLY A 267 -10.92 -5.17 7.20
N HIS A 268 -12.16 -5.45 7.61
CA HIS A 268 -13.21 -5.96 6.72
C HIS A 268 -13.61 -4.95 5.63
N SER A 269 -13.68 -3.67 5.96
CA SER A 269 -13.91 -2.65 4.93
C SER A 269 -12.69 -2.47 4.02
N ALA A 270 -11.48 -2.72 4.50
CA ALA A 270 -10.31 -2.76 3.64
C ALA A 270 -10.41 -3.90 2.61
N GLN A 271 -10.82 -5.10 3.01
CA GLN A 271 -11.06 -6.21 2.08
C GLN A 271 -12.11 -5.86 1.02
N MET A 272 -13.21 -5.22 1.43
CA MET A 272 -14.28 -4.79 0.50
C MET A 272 -13.79 -3.74 -0.51
N VAL A 273 -13.09 -2.70 -0.03
CA VAL A 273 -12.59 -1.62 -0.89
C VAL A 273 -11.45 -2.11 -1.79
N ALA A 274 -10.62 -3.04 -1.32
CA ALA A 274 -9.55 -3.64 -2.12
C ALA A 274 -10.09 -4.45 -3.31
N LEU A 275 -11.19 -5.16 -3.13
CA LEU A 275 -11.79 -5.98 -4.17
C LEU A 275 -12.71 -5.19 -5.12
N LEU A 276 -13.18 -4.00 -4.70
CA LEU A 276 -14.11 -3.19 -5.50
C LEU A 276 -13.62 -2.89 -6.93
N PRO A 277 -12.37 -2.47 -7.18
CA PRO A 277 -11.87 -2.22 -8.54
C PRO A 277 -11.59 -3.49 -9.34
N LEU A 278 -11.60 -4.65 -8.69
CA LEU A 278 -11.22 -5.93 -9.31
C LEU A 278 -12.43 -6.75 -9.74
N MET A 279 -13.56 -6.64 -9.03
CA MET A 279 -14.68 -7.55 -9.06
C MET A 279 -15.91 -6.92 -9.71
N GLU A 280 -16.46 -7.63 -10.68
CA GLU A 280 -17.80 -7.40 -11.24
C GLU A 280 -18.76 -8.53 -10.81
N PRO A 281 -20.09 -8.37 -10.92
CA PRO A 281 -21.04 -9.46 -10.66
C PRO A 281 -20.70 -10.71 -11.49
N GLY A 282 -20.67 -11.87 -10.85
CA GLY A 282 -20.25 -13.15 -11.43
C GLY A 282 -18.78 -13.49 -11.28
N ASP A 283 -17.94 -12.54 -10.86
CA ASP A 283 -16.52 -12.75 -10.65
C ASP A 283 -16.21 -13.50 -9.35
N ARG A 284 -14.98 -13.99 -9.23
CA ARG A 284 -14.51 -14.73 -8.05
C ARG A 284 -13.08 -14.41 -7.67
N ILE A 285 -12.76 -14.70 -6.42
CA ILE A 285 -11.39 -14.79 -5.91
C ILE A 285 -11.07 -16.23 -5.54
N VAL A 286 -9.78 -16.58 -5.55
CA VAL A 286 -9.25 -17.79 -4.91
C VAL A 286 -8.68 -17.36 -3.56
N ALA A 287 -9.09 -18.00 -2.48
CA ALA A 287 -8.65 -17.64 -1.14
C ALA A 287 -8.20 -18.86 -0.34
N SER A 288 -7.21 -18.66 0.55
CA SER A 288 -6.80 -19.70 1.49
C SER A 288 -7.96 -20.17 2.36
N THR A 289 -8.03 -21.46 2.67
CA THR A 289 -8.91 -22.00 3.73
C THR A 289 -8.44 -21.55 5.13
N ARG A 290 -7.20 -21.10 5.26
CA ARG A 290 -6.55 -20.72 6.51
C ARG A 290 -6.53 -19.20 6.66
N LEU A 291 -7.73 -18.63 6.86
CA LEU A 291 -7.95 -17.21 7.07
C LEU A 291 -8.65 -16.97 8.41
N TYR A 292 -8.60 -15.73 8.85
CA TYR A 292 -9.47 -15.26 9.91
C TYR A 292 -10.95 -15.60 9.61
N GLY A 293 -11.64 -16.19 10.59
CA GLY A 293 -13.01 -16.68 10.41
C GLY A 293 -14.01 -15.64 9.90
N GLY A 294 -13.79 -14.35 10.25
CA GLY A 294 -14.57 -13.24 9.70
C GLY A 294 -14.36 -13.06 8.19
N SER A 295 -13.14 -13.22 7.68
CA SER A 295 -12.82 -13.15 6.25
C SER A 295 -13.46 -14.31 5.49
N ILE A 296 -13.42 -15.52 6.04
CA ILE A 296 -14.13 -16.69 5.46
C ILE A 296 -15.62 -16.41 5.32
N THR A 297 -16.26 -15.85 6.37
CA THR A 297 -17.68 -15.48 6.34
C THR A 297 -17.95 -14.35 5.34
N GLN A 298 -17.10 -13.33 5.30
CA GLN A 298 -17.26 -12.20 4.38
C GLN A 298 -17.19 -12.68 2.92
N PHE A 299 -16.16 -13.45 2.55
CA PHE A 299 -15.96 -13.93 1.20
C PHE A 299 -16.97 -15.02 0.79
N GLY A 300 -17.21 -15.98 1.69
CA GLY A 300 -18.07 -17.13 1.38
C GLY A 300 -19.57 -16.85 1.43
N LYS A 301 -20.01 -15.86 2.20
CA LYS A 301 -21.42 -15.58 2.44
C LYS A 301 -21.85 -14.15 2.09
N THR A 302 -21.15 -13.15 2.65
CA THR A 302 -21.58 -11.75 2.53
C THR A 302 -21.42 -11.26 1.10
N PHE A 303 -20.30 -11.54 0.45
CA PHE A 303 -20.00 -11.09 -0.91
C PHE A 303 -20.89 -11.72 -1.97
N ARG A 304 -21.50 -12.88 -1.70
CA ARG A 304 -22.54 -13.44 -2.59
C ARG A 304 -23.74 -12.52 -2.80
N LYS A 305 -23.97 -11.56 -1.92
CA LYS A 305 -25.02 -10.54 -2.11
C LYS A 305 -24.70 -9.56 -3.24
N PHE A 306 -23.45 -9.48 -3.63
CA PHE A 306 -22.96 -8.69 -4.77
C PHE A 306 -22.68 -9.58 -5.99
N ASP A 307 -23.06 -10.85 -5.92
CA ASP A 307 -22.71 -11.89 -6.89
C ASP A 307 -21.19 -12.09 -7.04
N TRP A 308 -20.43 -11.78 -5.98
CA TRP A 308 -19.02 -12.08 -5.87
C TRP A 308 -18.81 -13.44 -5.21
N HIS A 309 -17.98 -14.27 -5.83
CA HIS A 309 -17.74 -15.64 -5.40
C HIS A 309 -16.35 -15.82 -4.82
N CYS A 310 -16.17 -16.88 -4.02
CA CYS A 310 -14.87 -17.26 -3.47
C CYS A 310 -14.69 -18.78 -3.60
N SER A 311 -13.54 -19.20 -4.13
CA SER A 311 -13.08 -20.58 -4.11
C SER A 311 -12.04 -20.71 -3.00
N PHE A 312 -12.39 -21.39 -1.91
CA PHE A 312 -11.44 -21.65 -0.83
C PHE A 312 -10.60 -22.89 -1.16
N VAL A 313 -9.27 -22.76 -1.04
CA VAL A 313 -8.30 -23.83 -1.31
C VAL A 313 -7.28 -23.92 -0.19
N ASP A 314 -6.72 -25.11 0.02
CA ASP A 314 -5.55 -25.25 0.87
C ASP A 314 -4.32 -24.70 0.12
N THR A 315 -3.75 -23.63 0.64
CA THR A 315 -2.60 -22.96 0.02
C THR A 315 -1.27 -23.67 0.26
N ASP A 316 -1.25 -24.79 0.96
CA ASP A 316 -0.11 -25.71 1.00
C ASP A 316 -0.10 -26.66 -0.23
N ASP A 317 -1.25 -26.78 -0.94
CA ASP A 317 -1.39 -27.52 -2.20
C ASP A 317 -1.41 -26.57 -3.41
N MET A 318 -0.24 -26.30 -3.99
CA MET A 318 -0.10 -25.41 -5.15
C MET A 318 -0.79 -25.90 -6.41
N ASP A 319 -1.04 -27.20 -6.55
CA ASP A 319 -1.77 -27.73 -7.71
C ASP A 319 -3.26 -27.42 -7.57
N ALA A 320 -3.83 -27.55 -6.37
CA ALA A 320 -5.19 -27.10 -6.09
C ALA A 320 -5.35 -25.58 -6.27
N VAL A 321 -4.34 -24.79 -5.89
CA VAL A 321 -4.33 -23.33 -6.13
C VAL A 321 -4.36 -23.03 -7.63
N ARG A 322 -3.52 -23.70 -8.46
CA ARG A 322 -3.49 -23.51 -9.92
C ARG A 322 -4.82 -23.90 -10.57
N GLU A 323 -5.38 -25.04 -10.19
CA GLU A 323 -6.67 -25.49 -10.70
C GLU A 323 -7.78 -24.47 -10.41
N ALA A 324 -7.86 -23.99 -9.17
CA ALA A 324 -8.84 -22.98 -8.78
C ALA A 324 -8.61 -21.63 -9.48
N ALA A 325 -7.35 -21.21 -9.63
CA ALA A 325 -6.97 -19.95 -10.27
C ALA A 325 -7.21 -19.94 -11.79
N ALA A 326 -7.19 -21.11 -12.44
CA ALA A 326 -7.48 -21.25 -13.86
C ALA A 326 -8.98 -21.12 -14.18
N ALA A 327 -9.86 -21.13 -13.17
CA ALA A 327 -11.30 -21.01 -13.38
C ALA A 327 -11.68 -19.65 -14.00
N PRO A 328 -12.71 -19.60 -14.87
CA PRO A 328 -13.20 -18.35 -15.43
C PRO A 328 -13.64 -17.36 -14.35
N GLY A 329 -13.39 -16.05 -14.58
CA GLY A 329 -13.81 -14.98 -13.69
C GLY A 329 -12.95 -14.83 -12.43
N VAL A 330 -11.80 -15.52 -12.32
CA VAL A 330 -10.87 -15.27 -11.20
C VAL A 330 -10.19 -13.91 -11.36
N LYS A 331 -10.21 -13.11 -10.28
CA LYS A 331 -9.71 -11.72 -10.25
C LYS A 331 -8.56 -11.49 -9.28
N ALA A 332 -8.39 -12.37 -8.29
CA ALA A 332 -7.29 -12.26 -7.32
C ALA A 332 -7.04 -13.60 -6.62
N ILE A 333 -5.81 -13.77 -6.09
CA ILE A 333 -5.49 -14.78 -5.09
C ILE A 333 -5.32 -14.07 -3.76
N PHE A 334 -5.94 -14.60 -2.68
CA PHE A 334 -5.94 -14.01 -1.34
C PHE A 334 -5.42 -14.99 -0.29
N ALA A 335 -4.44 -14.56 0.52
CA ALA A 335 -3.93 -15.33 1.66
C ALA A 335 -3.54 -14.41 2.83
N GLU A 336 -3.28 -14.98 4.00
CA GLU A 336 -2.65 -14.29 5.14
C GLU A 336 -1.16 -14.65 5.16
N SER A 337 -0.27 -13.68 5.46
CA SER A 337 1.16 -13.92 5.60
C SER A 337 1.47 -14.90 6.74
N LEU A 338 0.80 -14.69 7.87
CA LEU A 338 0.76 -15.53 9.05
C LEU A 338 -0.70 -15.68 9.46
N ALA A 339 -1.23 -16.89 9.38
CA ALA A 339 -2.65 -17.14 9.53
C ALA A 339 -3.11 -17.09 11.01
N ASN A 340 -4.34 -16.59 11.22
CA ASN A 340 -5.06 -16.65 12.47
C ASN A 340 -6.19 -17.71 12.33
N PRO A 341 -6.20 -18.81 13.09
CA PRO A 341 -5.75 -18.93 14.48
C PRO A 341 -4.37 -19.53 14.73
N GLY A 342 -3.51 -19.78 13.80
CA GLY A 342 -2.27 -20.05 14.34
C GLY A 342 -1.16 -20.77 13.62
N GLY A 343 -0.03 -20.11 13.49
CA GLY A 343 1.25 -20.71 13.17
C GLY A 343 1.45 -21.18 11.73
N VAL A 344 0.46 -20.98 10.86
CA VAL A 344 0.56 -21.29 9.42
C VAL A 344 1.18 -20.10 8.70
N VAL A 345 2.23 -20.34 7.92
CA VAL A 345 2.91 -19.32 7.11
C VAL A 345 2.70 -19.65 5.65
N SER A 346 2.13 -18.73 4.88
CA SER A 346 1.92 -18.91 3.44
C SER A 346 3.21 -18.80 2.64
N ASP A 347 3.41 -19.64 1.63
CA ASP A 347 4.48 -19.47 0.65
C ASP A 347 4.09 -18.41 -0.38
N MET A 348 4.40 -17.15 -0.07
CA MET A 348 3.99 -16.00 -0.86
C MET A 348 4.60 -16.00 -2.26
N GLU A 349 5.83 -16.45 -2.42
CA GLU A 349 6.49 -16.50 -3.74
C GLU A 349 5.88 -17.58 -4.63
N ALA A 350 5.50 -18.75 -4.04
CA ALA A 350 4.79 -19.77 -4.78
C ALA A 350 3.38 -19.31 -5.21
N LEU A 351 2.63 -18.65 -4.31
CA LEU A 351 1.33 -18.04 -4.64
C LEU A 351 1.47 -16.96 -5.72
N LYS A 352 2.51 -16.12 -5.65
CA LYS A 352 2.79 -15.10 -6.67
C LYS A 352 3.06 -15.72 -8.04
N SER A 353 3.82 -16.81 -8.09
CA SER A 353 4.05 -17.53 -9.36
C SER A 353 2.73 -17.93 -10.01
N VAL A 354 1.80 -18.51 -9.25
CA VAL A 354 0.48 -18.88 -9.77
C VAL A 354 -0.34 -17.65 -10.19
N ALA A 355 -0.32 -16.58 -9.40
CA ALA A 355 -1.01 -15.34 -9.71
C ALA A 355 -0.52 -14.73 -11.03
N ASP A 356 0.79 -14.76 -11.28
CA ASP A 356 1.39 -14.29 -12.53
C ASP A 356 1.06 -15.19 -13.74
N GLU A 357 1.02 -16.50 -13.56
CA GLU A 357 0.62 -17.46 -14.59
C GLU A 357 -0.79 -17.15 -15.12
N VAL A 358 -1.71 -16.79 -14.24
CA VAL A 358 -3.10 -16.48 -14.62
C VAL A 358 -3.38 -14.99 -14.82
N GLY A 359 -2.41 -14.11 -14.52
CA GLY A 359 -2.48 -12.68 -14.76
C GLY A 359 -3.42 -11.92 -13.81
N VAL A 360 -3.42 -12.28 -12.52
CA VAL A 360 -4.21 -11.62 -11.47
C VAL A 360 -3.30 -11.14 -10.33
N PRO A 361 -3.69 -10.12 -9.53
CA PRO A 361 -2.91 -9.71 -8.37
C PRO A 361 -2.94 -10.75 -7.24
N LEU A 362 -1.81 -10.82 -6.51
CA LEU A 362 -1.70 -11.48 -5.21
C LEU A 362 -2.01 -10.48 -4.10
N ILE A 363 -3.00 -10.79 -3.26
CA ILE A 363 -3.41 -10.00 -2.10
C ILE A 363 -2.99 -10.75 -0.83
N ILE A 364 -2.22 -10.11 0.03
CA ILE A 364 -1.78 -10.68 1.30
C ILE A 364 -2.30 -9.83 2.48
N ASP A 365 -3.05 -10.45 3.38
CA ASP A 365 -3.36 -9.84 4.68
C ASP A 365 -2.16 -10.04 5.62
N ASN A 366 -1.51 -8.93 5.99
CA ASN A 366 -0.30 -8.91 6.81
C ASN A 366 -0.58 -8.44 8.25
N THR A 367 -1.82 -8.54 8.69
CA THR A 367 -2.26 -8.06 10.02
C THR A 367 -1.48 -8.69 11.16
N MET A 368 -1.19 -10.00 11.07
CA MET A 368 -0.54 -10.76 12.14
C MET A 368 0.96 -10.51 12.23
N ALA A 369 1.63 -10.47 11.08
CA ALA A 369 3.08 -10.27 11.04
C ALA A 369 3.47 -8.81 11.17
N THR A 370 2.65 -7.88 10.71
CA THR A 370 2.97 -6.46 10.56
C THR A 370 4.15 -6.20 9.58
N PRO A 371 4.35 -5.00 9.08
CA PRO A 371 5.49 -4.70 8.21
C PRO A 371 6.85 -4.83 8.94
N TYR A 372 6.84 -5.01 10.27
CA TYR A 372 8.07 -5.22 11.03
C TYR A 372 8.62 -6.64 10.90
N LEU A 373 7.77 -7.65 10.95
CA LEU A 373 8.19 -9.06 10.84
C LEU A 373 8.22 -9.53 9.39
N CYS A 374 7.32 -9.03 8.52
CA CYS A 374 7.21 -9.40 7.12
C CYS A 374 6.80 -8.19 6.27
N GLN A 375 7.40 -8.06 5.10
CA GLN A 375 7.00 -7.11 4.06
C GLN A 375 6.58 -7.91 2.81
N PRO A 376 5.31 -8.31 2.66
CA PRO A 376 4.86 -9.18 1.57
C PRO A 376 5.15 -8.64 0.16
N ILE A 377 5.23 -7.30 -0.01
CA ILE A 377 5.58 -6.66 -1.29
C ILE A 377 6.99 -7.06 -1.75
N GLU A 378 7.93 -7.29 -0.84
CA GLU A 378 9.27 -7.78 -1.18
C GLU A 378 9.27 -9.24 -1.67
N HIS A 379 8.19 -9.97 -1.34
CA HIS A 379 7.95 -11.36 -1.73
C HIS A 379 6.90 -11.51 -2.84
N GLY A 380 6.59 -10.41 -3.53
CA GLY A 380 5.76 -10.41 -4.73
C GLY A 380 4.30 -10.09 -4.53
N ALA A 381 3.82 -9.78 -3.32
CA ALA A 381 2.46 -9.32 -3.15
C ALA A 381 2.22 -8.00 -3.91
N ASP A 382 1.11 -7.93 -4.62
CA ASP A 382 0.71 -6.73 -5.35
C ASP A 382 -0.08 -5.78 -4.45
N ILE A 383 -0.89 -6.34 -3.55
CA ILE A 383 -1.71 -5.61 -2.60
C ILE A 383 -1.53 -6.23 -1.21
N VAL A 384 -1.36 -5.38 -0.20
CA VAL A 384 -1.28 -5.81 1.20
C VAL A 384 -2.43 -5.21 1.99
N ILE A 385 -3.07 -6.02 2.84
CA ILE A 385 -4.17 -5.58 3.70
C ILE A 385 -3.74 -5.64 5.16
N HIS A 386 -4.23 -4.70 5.95
CA HIS A 386 -4.13 -4.69 7.39
C HIS A 386 -5.46 -4.39 8.07
N SER A 387 -5.74 -5.11 9.12
CA SER A 387 -6.56 -4.56 10.21
C SER A 387 -5.64 -3.73 11.11
N THR A 388 -5.66 -2.40 10.96
CA THR A 388 -4.84 -1.50 11.79
C THR A 388 -5.28 -1.51 13.26
N THR A 389 -6.47 -2.06 13.54
CA THR A 389 -7.04 -2.34 14.87
C THR A 389 -6.11 -3.16 15.76
N LYS A 390 -5.24 -4.01 15.15
CA LYS A 390 -4.42 -5.01 15.84
C LYS A 390 -3.06 -4.42 16.21
N PHE A 391 -1.98 -5.08 15.90
CA PHE A 391 -0.62 -4.68 16.28
C PHE A 391 -0.20 -3.27 15.84
N LEU A 392 -0.73 -2.75 14.70
CA LEU A 392 -0.38 -1.39 14.26
C LEU A 392 -0.83 -0.34 15.26
N SER A 393 -2.07 -0.39 15.74
CA SER A 393 -2.54 0.41 16.88
C SER A 393 -1.95 -0.09 18.20
N GLY A 394 -2.06 -1.38 18.47
CA GLY A 394 -1.39 -2.12 19.54
C GLY A 394 -1.97 -1.94 20.94
N HIS A 395 -2.99 -1.13 21.14
CA HIS A 395 -3.50 -0.75 22.46
C HIS A 395 -4.99 -1.08 22.66
N GLY A 396 -5.64 -1.75 21.72
CA GLY A 396 -7.06 -2.10 21.80
C GLY A 396 -8.02 -0.90 21.84
N ASN A 397 -7.60 0.27 21.37
CA ASN A 397 -8.31 1.55 21.52
C ASN A 397 -8.71 2.23 20.20
N ALA A 398 -8.27 1.73 19.07
CA ALA A 398 -8.59 2.28 17.76
C ALA A 398 -8.93 1.18 16.75
N MET A 399 -10.02 1.34 16.03
CA MET A 399 -10.39 0.49 14.90
C MET A 399 -9.98 1.13 13.60
N GLY A 400 -9.52 0.30 12.66
CA GLY A 400 -9.20 0.73 11.31
C GLY A 400 -8.75 -0.42 10.42
N GLY A 401 -8.60 -0.11 9.14
CA GLY A 401 -8.00 -0.97 8.12
C GLY A 401 -7.12 -0.17 7.19
N ALA A 402 -6.28 -0.87 6.43
CA ALA A 402 -5.44 -0.26 5.40
C ALA A 402 -5.28 -1.21 4.22
N ILE A 403 -5.19 -0.63 3.03
CA ILE A 403 -4.93 -1.30 1.76
C ILE A 403 -3.68 -0.67 1.18
N VAL A 404 -2.60 -1.41 1.09
CA VAL A 404 -1.34 -0.94 0.53
C VAL A 404 -1.18 -1.47 -0.88
N ASP A 405 -0.99 -0.58 -1.82
CA ASP A 405 -0.71 -0.89 -3.22
C ASP A 405 0.80 -0.90 -3.46
N SER A 406 1.33 -1.96 -4.04
CA SER A 406 2.73 -2.01 -4.45
C SER A 406 3.05 -1.02 -5.58
N GLY A 407 2.04 -0.64 -6.39
CA GLY A 407 2.20 0.12 -7.62
C GLY A 407 2.88 -0.64 -8.76
N ARG A 408 3.05 -1.96 -8.61
CA ARG A 408 3.81 -2.80 -9.56
C ARG A 408 2.93 -3.58 -10.52
N PHE A 409 1.65 -3.82 -10.19
CA PHE A 409 0.76 -4.59 -11.04
C PHE A 409 0.37 -3.79 -12.29
N ASP A 410 0.54 -4.40 -13.46
CA ASP A 410 0.16 -3.80 -14.75
C ASP A 410 -1.33 -4.04 -15.02
N TRP A 411 -2.15 -3.01 -14.79
CA TRP A 411 -3.60 -3.04 -15.00
C TRP A 411 -4.01 -3.09 -16.48
N PHE A 412 -3.09 -2.87 -17.42
CA PHE A 412 -3.30 -3.07 -18.85
C PHE A 412 -2.85 -4.45 -19.35
N ARG A 413 -2.28 -5.29 -18.47
CA ARG A 413 -1.79 -6.62 -18.82
C ARG A 413 -2.84 -7.50 -19.53
N ASN A 414 -4.12 -7.32 -19.16
CA ASN A 414 -5.27 -8.01 -19.74
C ASN A 414 -6.55 -7.20 -19.52
N ASP A 415 -7.67 -7.63 -20.12
CA ASP A 415 -8.96 -6.93 -20.06
C ASP A 415 -9.78 -7.24 -18.79
N ARG A 416 -9.16 -7.81 -17.74
CA ARG A 416 -9.87 -8.28 -16.54
C ARG A 416 -10.28 -7.18 -15.58
N PHE A 417 -9.66 -6.00 -15.64
CA PHE A 417 -9.80 -4.94 -14.64
C PHE A 417 -10.32 -3.64 -15.28
N PRO A 418 -11.56 -3.64 -15.82
CA PRO A 418 -12.10 -2.50 -16.56
C PRO A 418 -12.19 -1.22 -15.72
N ALA A 419 -12.46 -1.31 -14.42
CA ALA A 419 -12.52 -0.15 -13.53
C ALA A 419 -11.22 0.68 -13.49
N LEU A 420 -10.07 0.05 -13.74
CA LEU A 420 -8.76 0.71 -13.76
C LEU A 420 -8.23 0.97 -15.19
N SER A 421 -8.61 0.11 -16.15
CA SER A 421 -8.05 0.09 -17.50
C SER A 421 -8.96 0.66 -18.59
N GLN A 422 -10.25 0.90 -18.29
CA GLN A 422 -11.22 1.46 -19.22
C GLN A 422 -11.67 2.87 -18.80
N PRO A 423 -12.25 3.67 -19.72
CA PRO A 423 -12.80 4.97 -19.40
C PRO A 423 -13.92 4.90 -18.34
N GLU A 424 -13.77 5.63 -17.24
CA GLU A 424 -14.74 5.70 -16.14
C GLU A 424 -15.78 6.81 -16.41
N PRO A 425 -17.05 6.45 -16.64
CA PRO A 425 -18.09 7.45 -16.97
C PRO A 425 -18.32 8.48 -15.86
N ALA A 426 -18.21 8.08 -14.58
CA ALA A 426 -18.39 8.98 -13.45
C ALA A 426 -17.29 10.05 -13.33
N TYR A 427 -16.18 9.84 -14.02
CA TYR A 427 -15.06 10.79 -14.15
C TYR A 427 -14.87 11.23 -15.61
N HIS A 428 -15.99 11.39 -16.33
CA HIS A 428 -16.02 11.92 -17.70
C HIS A 428 -15.15 11.14 -18.70
N GLY A 429 -15.01 9.83 -18.51
CA GLY A 429 -14.21 8.96 -19.37
C GLY A 429 -12.70 8.99 -19.08
N LEU A 430 -12.30 9.41 -17.87
CA LEU A 430 -10.92 9.26 -17.39
C LEU A 430 -10.60 7.77 -17.22
N THR A 431 -9.45 7.32 -17.69
CA THR A 431 -8.90 6.00 -17.41
C THR A 431 -7.90 6.11 -16.27
N PHE A 432 -8.15 5.44 -15.14
CA PHE A 432 -7.33 5.59 -13.94
C PHE A 432 -5.87 5.23 -14.18
N PHE A 433 -5.60 4.07 -14.81
CA PHE A 433 -4.21 3.63 -15.01
C PHE A 433 -3.47 4.47 -16.06
N GLU A 434 -4.13 4.91 -17.14
CA GLU A 434 -3.54 5.85 -18.11
C GLU A 434 -3.16 7.19 -17.44
N THR A 435 -3.98 7.65 -16.49
CA THR A 435 -3.85 8.98 -15.88
C THR A 435 -2.88 9.01 -14.70
N PHE A 436 -2.91 7.98 -13.86
CA PHE A 436 -2.20 7.97 -12.58
C PHE A 436 -1.07 6.93 -12.50
N GLY A 437 -0.96 6.01 -13.46
CA GLY A 437 0.08 4.99 -13.50
C GLY A 437 0.12 4.17 -12.21
N ASP A 438 1.26 4.15 -11.54
CA ASP A 438 1.52 3.45 -10.29
C ASP A 438 0.72 3.96 -9.07
N LEU A 439 -0.05 5.04 -9.23
CA LEU A 439 -0.96 5.58 -8.21
C LEU A 439 -2.43 5.23 -8.48
N ALA A 440 -2.74 4.56 -9.59
CA ALA A 440 -4.10 4.36 -10.08
C ALA A 440 -5.00 3.62 -9.09
N TYR A 441 -4.50 2.52 -8.54
CA TYR A 441 -5.26 1.68 -7.62
C TYR A 441 -5.58 2.42 -6.30
N THR A 442 -4.59 3.06 -5.70
CA THR A 442 -4.79 3.88 -4.49
C THR A 442 -5.72 5.07 -4.78
N THR A 443 -5.56 5.75 -5.93
CA THR A 443 -6.45 6.85 -6.33
C THR A 443 -7.90 6.37 -6.50
N TYR A 444 -8.12 5.19 -7.09
CA TYR A 444 -9.45 4.59 -7.20
C TYR A 444 -10.04 4.28 -5.82
N GLY A 445 -9.23 3.73 -4.92
CA GLY A 445 -9.61 3.47 -3.53
C GLY A 445 -10.20 4.70 -2.84
N HIS A 446 -9.57 5.87 -3.00
CA HIS A 446 -10.07 7.14 -2.46
C HIS A 446 -11.25 7.72 -3.26
N ALA A 447 -11.09 7.82 -4.58
CA ALA A 447 -12.03 8.53 -5.44
C ALA A 447 -13.37 7.79 -5.64
N VAL A 448 -13.36 6.46 -5.56
CA VAL A 448 -14.55 5.62 -5.72
C VAL A 448 -14.83 4.83 -4.44
N GLY A 449 -13.86 4.06 -3.95
CA GLY A 449 -14.04 3.18 -2.79
C GLY A 449 -14.52 3.93 -1.54
N LEU A 450 -13.75 4.90 -1.07
CA LEU A 450 -14.13 5.69 0.11
C LEU A 450 -15.29 6.63 -0.18
N ARG A 451 -15.33 7.26 -1.35
CA ARG A 451 -16.38 8.22 -1.71
C ARG A 451 -17.75 7.57 -1.71
N ASP A 452 -17.90 6.42 -2.35
CA ASP A 452 -19.20 5.84 -2.66
C ASP A 452 -19.66 4.82 -1.61
N LEU A 453 -18.76 3.98 -1.07
CA LEU A 453 -19.08 3.04 -0.01
C LEU A 453 -19.04 3.67 1.39
N GLY A 454 -18.21 4.68 1.60
CA GLY A 454 -18.16 5.47 2.82
C GLY A 454 -17.40 4.90 4.03
N PRO A 455 -16.59 3.84 3.97
CA PRO A 455 -15.92 3.27 5.15
C PRO A 455 -14.66 4.03 5.54
N THR A 456 -14.78 5.33 5.74
CA THR A 456 -13.68 6.25 6.04
C THR A 456 -13.14 6.07 7.45
N LEU A 457 -11.83 6.12 7.60
CA LEU A 457 -11.16 6.12 8.91
C LEU A 457 -11.33 7.49 9.60
N ALA A 458 -11.78 7.49 10.85
CA ALA A 458 -11.87 8.72 11.65
C ALA A 458 -10.46 9.28 11.95
N PRO A 459 -10.25 10.62 11.86
CA PRO A 459 -8.94 11.24 12.13
C PRO A 459 -8.37 10.92 13.51
N MET A 460 -9.20 10.79 14.53
CA MET A 460 -8.77 10.39 15.86
C MET A 460 -8.22 8.96 15.87
N ASN A 461 -8.86 8.01 15.17
CA ASN A 461 -8.35 6.64 15.07
C ASN A 461 -7.05 6.59 14.27
N ALA A 462 -6.92 7.42 13.23
CA ALA A 462 -5.66 7.58 12.49
C ALA A 462 -4.54 8.08 13.40
N TYR A 463 -4.80 9.09 14.22
CA TYR A 463 -3.84 9.62 15.19
C TYR A 463 -3.41 8.57 16.23
N LEU A 464 -4.37 7.84 16.82
CA LEU A 464 -4.06 6.78 17.79
C LEU A 464 -3.24 5.65 17.14
N THR A 465 -3.53 5.29 15.90
CA THR A 465 -2.76 4.30 15.15
C THR A 465 -1.34 4.80 14.86
N LEU A 466 -1.18 6.08 14.50
CA LEU A 466 0.16 6.70 14.34
C LEU A 466 0.99 6.58 15.62
N MET A 467 0.40 6.87 16.78
CA MET A 467 1.06 6.69 18.10
C MET A 467 1.50 5.24 18.32
N GLY A 468 0.67 4.26 17.94
CA GLY A 468 1.01 2.84 18.03
C GLY A 468 2.17 2.47 17.11
N ILE A 469 2.17 2.95 15.86
CA ILE A 469 3.21 2.62 14.87
C ILE A 469 4.59 3.15 15.29
N GLU A 470 4.68 4.30 15.95
CA GLU A 470 5.96 4.87 16.40
C GLU A 470 6.76 3.92 17.31
N THR A 471 6.08 3.03 18.03
CA THR A 471 6.70 2.03 18.91
C THR A 471 6.56 0.59 18.40
N LEU A 472 6.13 0.41 17.15
CA LEU A 472 5.81 -0.92 16.61
C LEU A 472 6.99 -1.89 16.70
N ALA A 473 8.19 -1.47 16.30
CA ALA A 473 9.39 -2.32 16.36
C ALA A 473 9.66 -2.86 17.78
N LEU A 474 9.69 -1.96 18.76
CA LEU A 474 9.92 -2.31 20.17
C LEU A 474 8.84 -3.26 20.71
N ARG A 475 7.58 -3.03 20.35
CA ARG A 475 6.48 -3.90 20.78
C ARG A 475 6.57 -5.28 20.11
N MET A 476 6.82 -5.34 18.82
CA MET A 476 6.92 -6.62 18.11
C MET A 476 8.10 -7.46 18.59
N GLU A 477 9.24 -6.87 18.90
CA GLU A 477 10.37 -7.56 19.51
C GLU A 477 9.98 -8.21 20.85
N ARG A 478 9.30 -7.47 21.72
CA ARG A 478 8.84 -7.98 23.01
C ARG A 478 7.76 -9.04 22.84
N HIS A 479 6.78 -8.82 21.97
CA HIS A 479 5.74 -9.80 21.65
C HIS A 479 6.33 -11.14 21.20
N VAL A 480 7.29 -11.11 20.27
CA VAL A 480 7.95 -12.31 19.74
C VAL A 480 8.78 -13.01 20.83
N ALA A 481 9.54 -12.24 21.62
CA ALA A 481 10.35 -12.80 22.70
C ALA A 481 9.46 -13.53 23.71
N ASN A 482 8.42 -12.87 24.22
CA ASN A 482 7.48 -13.46 25.16
C ASN A 482 6.78 -14.70 24.57
N ALA A 483 6.33 -14.61 23.31
CA ALA A 483 5.63 -15.71 22.65
C ALA A 483 6.50 -16.97 22.50
N ARG A 484 7.79 -16.82 22.20
CA ARG A 484 8.74 -17.94 22.13
C ARG A 484 8.89 -18.65 23.45
N GLU A 485 9.03 -17.90 24.53
CA GLU A 485 9.17 -18.48 25.87
C GLU A 485 7.88 -19.17 26.30
N VAL A 486 6.72 -18.53 26.11
CA VAL A 486 5.42 -19.12 26.44
C VAL A 486 5.14 -20.36 25.58
N ALA A 487 5.43 -20.34 24.27
CA ALA A 487 5.26 -21.50 23.41
C ALA A 487 6.19 -22.67 23.82
N GLY A 488 7.42 -22.37 24.19
CA GLY A 488 8.37 -23.36 24.73
C GLY A 488 7.91 -23.99 26.06
N PHE A 489 7.41 -23.17 26.99
CA PHE A 489 6.80 -23.61 28.22
C PHE A 489 5.62 -24.56 27.95
N LEU A 490 4.65 -24.12 27.13
CA LEU A 490 3.47 -24.91 26.80
C LEU A 490 3.82 -26.23 26.08
N ALA A 491 4.82 -26.23 25.20
CA ALA A 491 5.24 -27.43 24.48
C ALA A 491 5.80 -28.52 25.41
N SER A 492 6.33 -28.14 26.59
CA SER A 492 6.84 -29.06 27.60
C SER A 492 5.85 -29.39 28.73
N HIS A 493 4.69 -28.70 28.75
CA HIS A 493 3.73 -28.82 29.85
C HIS A 493 2.90 -30.11 29.76
N PRO A 494 2.75 -30.91 30.85
CA PRO A 494 2.07 -32.21 30.79
C PRO A 494 0.57 -32.13 30.45
N ALA A 495 -0.12 -31.03 30.75
CA ALA A 495 -1.51 -30.83 30.43
C ALA A 495 -1.73 -30.38 28.97
N VAL A 496 -0.68 -30.11 28.19
CA VAL A 496 -0.73 -29.68 26.79
C VAL A 496 -0.45 -30.87 25.87
N SER A 497 -1.23 -30.99 24.81
CA SER A 497 -1.09 -32.08 23.81
C SER A 497 -0.25 -31.65 22.61
N TRP A 498 -0.34 -30.40 22.18
CA TRP A 498 0.37 -29.81 21.05
C TRP A 498 0.39 -28.29 21.15
N VAL A 499 1.33 -27.65 20.44
CA VAL A 499 1.42 -26.19 20.28
C VAL A 499 1.66 -25.88 18.81
N SER A 500 0.89 -24.95 18.25
CA SER A 500 1.03 -24.50 16.86
C SER A 500 1.69 -23.12 16.81
N HIS A 501 3.01 -23.08 16.86
CA HIS A 501 3.80 -21.86 16.68
C HIS A 501 4.93 -22.11 15.68
N ALA A 502 5.06 -21.24 14.66
CA ALA A 502 5.95 -21.51 13.53
C ALA A 502 7.45 -21.49 13.86
N ASP A 503 7.87 -20.86 14.98
CA ASP A 503 9.26 -20.89 15.43
C ASP A 503 9.66 -22.20 16.15
N LEU A 504 8.69 -23.06 16.54
CA LEU A 504 9.00 -24.32 17.22
C LEU A 504 9.79 -25.27 16.31
N PRO A 505 10.72 -26.10 16.90
CA PRO A 505 11.56 -27.01 16.13
C PRO A 505 10.80 -27.96 15.21
N ASP A 506 9.66 -28.45 15.66
CA ASP A 506 8.85 -29.46 15.00
C ASP A 506 7.72 -28.85 14.13
N SER A 507 7.67 -27.53 14.01
CA SER A 507 6.66 -26.87 13.18
C SER A 507 6.89 -27.17 11.69
N PRO A 508 5.84 -27.59 10.95
CA PRO A 508 5.94 -27.80 9.50
C PRO A 508 6.22 -26.49 8.75
N TYR A 509 5.91 -25.34 9.35
CA TYR A 509 6.10 -24.01 8.75
C TYR A 509 7.42 -23.33 9.13
N ARG A 510 8.31 -24.02 9.87
CA ARG A 510 9.54 -23.42 10.38
C ARG A 510 10.45 -22.84 9.28
N GLU A 511 10.58 -23.53 8.16
CA GLU A 511 11.43 -23.07 7.07
C GLU A 511 10.80 -21.84 6.34
N LEU A 512 9.48 -21.85 6.15
CA LEU A 512 8.77 -20.67 5.62
C LEU A 512 8.85 -19.49 6.61
N ALA A 513 8.73 -19.75 7.93
CA ALA A 513 8.91 -18.72 8.94
C ALA A 513 10.32 -18.12 8.91
N ARG A 514 11.36 -18.92 8.77
CA ARG A 514 12.74 -18.43 8.62
C ARG A 514 12.93 -17.59 7.37
N LYS A 515 12.27 -17.96 6.27
CA LYS A 515 12.33 -17.24 4.99
C LYS A 515 11.60 -15.90 5.06
N TYR A 516 10.35 -15.88 5.51
CA TYR A 516 9.46 -14.73 5.42
C TYR A 516 9.37 -13.88 6.68
N LEU A 517 9.67 -14.48 7.85
CA LEU A 517 9.54 -13.89 9.18
C LEU A 517 10.88 -13.98 9.96
N PRO A 518 12.00 -13.47 9.41
CA PRO A 518 13.33 -13.69 10.00
C PRO A 518 13.48 -13.10 11.41
N LYS A 519 12.62 -12.15 11.80
CA LYS A 519 12.61 -11.57 13.16
C LYS A 519 11.73 -12.36 14.14
N GLY A 520 10.94 -13.33 13.66
CA GLY A 520 10.12 -14.24 14.46
C GLY A 520 8.68 -14.37 13.97
N ALA A 521 8.03 -15.46 14.35
CA ALA A 521 6.73 -15.89 13.86
C ALA A 521 5.53 -15.29 14.62
N GLY A 522 5.64 -14.05 15.08
CA GLY A 522 4.55 -13.33 15.74
C GLY A 522 4.30 -13.77 17.19
N SER A 523 3.13 -13.40 17.72
CA SER A 523 2.78 -13.67 19.12
C SER A 523 1.35 -14.20 19.30
N VAL A 524 0.70 -14.59 18.21
CA VAL A 524 -0.61 -15.23 18.26
C VAL A 524 -0.48 -16.67 17.79
N PHE A 525 -0.89 -17.61 18.63
CA PHE A 525 -0.82 -19.01 18.32
C PHE A 525 -1.87 -19.81 19.10
N THR A 526 -1.98 -21.09 18.80
CA THR A 526 -2.92 -22.01 19.46
C THR A 526 -2.18 -23.17 20.10
N PHE A 527 -2.81 -23.75 21.12
CA PHE A 527 -2.36 -24.98 21.75
C PHE A 527 -3.55 -25.84 22.15
N GLY A 528 -3.35 -27.14 22.24
CA GLY A 528 -4.35 -28.12 22.64
C GLY A 528 -4.22 -28.49 24.13
N VAL A 529 -5.31 -28.40 24.89
CA VAL A 529 -5.35 -28.81 26.31
C VAL A 529 -5.86 -30.26 26.42
N ARG A 530 -5.13 -31.11 27.12
CA ARG A 530 -5.57 -32.50 27.39
C ARG A 530 -6.85 -32.48 28.22
N GLY A 531 -7.84 -33.24 27.80
CA GLY A 531 -9.17 -33.30 28.42
C GLY A 531 -10.26 -32.56 27.64
N GLY A 532 -9.92 -32.07 26.42
CA GLY A 532 -10.90 -31.55 25.46
C GLY A 532 -11.62 -30.28 25.93
N TYR A 533 -12.90 -30.17 25.55
CA TYR A 533 -13.71 -28.96 25.71
C TYR A 533 -13.71 -28.42 27.14
N GLU A 534 -14.01 -29.26 28.13
CA GLU A 534 -14.10 -28.82 29.54
C GLU A 534 -12.74 -28.35 30.10
N ALA A 535 -11.66 -28.98 29.67
CA ALA A 535 -10.30 -28.58 30.08
C ALA A 535 -9.92 -27.22 29.42
N GLY A 536 -10.25 -27.03 28.15
CA GLY A 536 -10.06 -25.76 27.47
C GLY A 536 -10.84 -24.61 28.12
N VAL A 537 -12.10 -24.85 28.48
CA VAL A 537 -12.92 -23.87 29.23
C VAL A 537 -12.31 -23.56 30.60
N ARG A 538 -11.92 -24.59 31.38
CA ARG A 538 -11.29 -24.37 32.69
C ARG A 538 -9.98 -23.58 32.59
N CYS A 539 -9.14 -23.90 31.62
CA CYS A 539 -7.90 -23.16 31.37
C CYS A 539 -8.16 -21.67 31.13
N VAL A 540 -9.12 -21.33 30.27
CA VAL A 540 -9.45 -19.91 30.00
C VAL A 540 -10.07 -19.21 31.21
N GLN A 541 -10.92 -19.89 31.96
CA GLN A 541 -11.56 -19.34 33.16
C GLN A 541 -10.62 -19.24 34.35
N GLY A 542 -9.56 -20.06 34.39
CA GLY A 542 -8.56 -20.09 35.46
C GLY A 542 -7.51 -18.99 35.36
N CYS A 543 -7.37 -18.32 34.20
CA CYS A 543 -6.45 -17.20 34.07
C CYS A 543 -6.98 -15.95 34.77
N GLU A 544 -6.13 -15.31 35.57
CA GLU A 544 -6.41 -14.05 36.26
C GLU A 544 -5.76 -12.83 35.57
N LEU A 545 -4.58 -13.02 34.97
CA LEU A 545 -3.85 -11.99 34.27
C LEU A 545 -4.27 -11.89 32.81
N LEU A 546 -4.37 -13.02 32.11
CA LEU A 546 -4.72 -13.06 30.70
C LEU A 546 -6.19 -12.71 30.49
N SER A 547 -6.47 -11.69 29.66
CA SER A 547 -7.82 -11.22 29.43
C SER A 547 -8.60 -12.15 28.49
N HIS A 548 -9.75 -12.65 28.94
CA HIS A 548 -10.65 -13.47 28.13
C HIS A 548 -11.52 -12.57 27.22
N LEU A 549 -11.08 -12.35 25.99
CA LEU A 549 -11.80 -11.55 24.99
C LEU A 549 -11.40 -11.89 23.55
N ALA A 550 -12.24 -11.46 22.59
CA ALA A 550 -12.06 -11.74 21.18
C ALA A 550 -11.28 -10.62 20.46
N ASN A 551 -10.00 -10.47 20.77
CA ASN A 551 -9.06 -9.60 20.04
C ASN A 551 -7.71 -10.26 19.89
N ILE A 552 -6.76 -9.60 19.24
CA ILE A 552 -5.33 -9.97 19.14
C ILE A 552 -4.50 -8.69 19.04
N GLY A 553 -3.20 -8.78 19.31
CA GLY A 553 -2.26 -7.70 19.07
C GLY A 553 -2.38 -6.51 20.01
N ASP A 554 -2.93 -6.74 21.20
CA ASP A 554 -2.95 -5.78 22.31
C ASP A 554 -1.63 -5.86 23.11
N THR A 555 -1.31 -4.80 23.83
CA THR A 555 -0.19 -4.81 24.81
C THR A 555 -0.42 -5.83 25.93
N ARG A 556 -1.69 -6.16 26.21
CA ARG A 556 -2.09 -7.17 27.19
C ARG A 556 -2.16 -8.54 26.55
N SER A 557 -1.82 -9.57 27.32
CA SER A 557 -2.02 -10.96 26.93
C SER A 557 -3.50 -11.32 26.92
N LEU A 558 -3.94 -11.98 25.84
CA LEU A 558 -5.33 -12.35 25.61
C LEU A 558 -5.44 -13.86 25.44
N ILE A 559 -6.50 -14.44 25.99
CA ILE A 559 -6.79 -15.86 25.90
C ILE A 559 -8.22 -16.09 25.44
N LEU A 560 -8.44 -17.13 24.62
CA LEU A 560 -9.76 -17.48 24.08
C LEU A 560 -9.87 -18.98 23.84
N HIS A 561 -11.03 -19.56 24.16
CA HIS A 561 -11.43 -20.90 23.74
C HIS A 561 -12.37 -20.79 22.54
N PRO A 562 -11.92 -21.00 21.30
CA PRO A 562 -12.73 -20.76 20.10
C PRO A 562 -14.02 -21.56 20.04
N ALA A 563 -13.99 -22.84 20.42
CA ALA A 563 -15.15 -23.74 20.37
C ALA A 563 -16.30 -23.25 21.25
N SER A 564 -16.03 -22.63 22.40
CA SER A 564 -17.08 -22.11 23.31
C SER A 564 -17.53 -20.69 22.97
N THR A 565 -16.79 -19.97 22.09
CA THR A 565 -17.00 -18.54 21.84
C THR A 565 -17.19 -18.23 20.34
N THR A 566 -16.13 -17.93 19.64
CA THR A 566 -16.19 -17.42 18.25
C THR A 566 -16.66 -18.46 17.23
N HIS A 567 -16.53 -19.75 17.52
CA HIS A 567 -16.91 -20.85 16.63
C HIS A 567 -18.05 -21.73 17.19
N ARG A 568 -18.72 -21.25 18.24
CA ARG A 568 -19.82 -21.99 18.90
C ARG A 568 -20.98 -22.35 17.99
N GLN A 569 -21.18 -21.60 16.92
CA GLN A 569 -22.28 -21.79 15.96
C GLN A 569 -21.97 -22.87 14.89
N LEU A 570 -20.74 -23.35 14.82
CA LEU A 570 -20.28 -24.34 13.85
C LEU A 570 -20.54 -25.75 14.37
N THR A 571 -20.70 -26.74 13.45
CA THR A 571 -20.67 -28.15 13.80
C THR A 571 -19.27 -28.60 14.21
N ASP A 572 -19.15 -29.77 14.83
CA ASP A 572 -17.84 -30.31 15.25
C ASP A 572 -16.87 -30.47 14.07
N GLU A 573 -17.39 -30.94 12.90
CA GLU A 573 -16.60 -31.08 11.67
C GLU A 573 -16.15 -29.73 11.14
N GLN A 574 -17.04 -28.73 11.20
CA GLN A 574 -16.70 -27.37 10.78
C GLN A 574 -15.68 -26.71 11.73
N ARG A 575 -15.79 -26.95 13.05
CA ARG A 575 -14.81 -26.47 14.03
C ARG A 575 -13.45 -27.10 13.81
N ALA A 576 -13.41 -28.42 13.59
CA ALA A 576 -12.16 -29.14 13.30
C ALA A 576 -11.50 -28.60 12.01
N ALA A 577 -12.27 -28.41 10.94
CA ALA A 577 -11.78 -27.84 9.68
C ALA A 577 -11.26 -26.40 9.84
N ALA A 578 -11.84 -25.62 10.76
CA ALA A 578 -11.42 -24.25 11.07
C ALA A 578 -10.26 -24.17 12.09
N GLY A 579 -9.69 -25.31 12.53
CA GLY A 579 -8.66 -25.34 13.57
C GLY A 579 -9.15 -24.87 14.95
N ALA A 580 -10.45 -24.98 15.20
CA ALA A 580 -11.14 -24.55 16.42
C ALA A 580 -11.75 -25.76 17.16
N GLY A 581 -11.03 -26.87 17.21
CA GLY A 581 -11.43 -28.09 17.92
C GLY A 581 -11.72 -27.85 19.40
N ASP A 582 -12.30 -28.85 20.06
CA ASP A 582 -12.76 -28.75 21.45
C ASP A 582 -11.61 -28.55 22.46
N ASP A 583 -10.40 -28.94 22.12
CA ASP A 583 -9.21 -28.79 22.96
C ASP A 583 -8.43 -27.51 22.71
N VAL A 584 -8.82 -26.73 21.70
CA VAL A 584 -8.04 -25.59 21.22
C VAL A 584 -8.20 -24.36 22.08
N VAL A 585 -7.09 -23.83 22.56
CA VAL A 585 -6.99 -22.51 23.21
C VAL A 585 -6.11 -21.61 22.35
N ARG A 586 -6.57 -20.39 22.07
CA ARG A 586 -5.81 -19.36 21.35
C ARG A 586 -5.23 -18.35 22.33
N LEU A 587 -3.94 -18.05 22.18
CA LEU A 587 -3.24 -16.97 22.87
C LEU A 587 -2.89 -15.83 21.91
N SER A 588 -2.95 -14.61 22.41
CA SER A 588 -2.27 -13.43 21.87
C SER A 588 -1.39 -12.89 22.96
N VAL A 589 -0.11 -13.24 22.91
CA VAL A 589 0.84 -12.92 24.00
C VAL A 589 1.20 -11.45 23.97
N GLY A 590 1.09 -10.78 25.12
CA GLY A 590 1.31 -9.34 25.30
C GLY A 590 2.74 -8.97 25.66
N LEU A 591 2.89 -7.84 26.34
CA LEU A 591 4.17 -7.20 26.67
C LEU A 591 4.55 -7.33 28.16
N GLU A 592 3.73 -7.99 28.96
CA GLU A 592 3.93 -8.20 30.38
C GLU A 592 5.27 -8.93 30.63
N SER A 593 5.70 -9.01 31.88
CA SER A 593 6.81 -9.92 32.27
C SER A 593 6.44 -11.34 31.88
N VAL A 594 7.31 -12.03 31.16
CA VAL A 594 6.99 -13.36 30.63
C VAL A 594 6.79 -14.37 31.75
N GLU A 595 7.48 -14.20 32.88
CA GLU A 595 7.35 -15.01 34.08
C GLU A 595 5.93 -14.93 34.67
N ASP A 596 5.29 -13.72 34.63
CA ASP A 596 3.93 -13.54 35.13
C ASP A 596 2.92 -14.22 34.21
N ILE A 597 3.13 -14.12 32.86
CA ILE A 597 2.30 -14.81 31.88
C ILE A 597 2.36 -16.33 32.07
N ILE A 598 3.57 -16.87 32.25
CA ILE A 598 3.80 -18.30 32.46
C ILE A 598 3.19 -18.76 33.80
N ALA A 599 3.34 -17.98 34.86
CA ALA A 599 2.77 -18.31 36.17
C ALA A 599 1.24 -18.38 36.14
N ASP A 600 0.57 -17.44 35.41
CA ASP A 600 -0.89 -17.45 35.25
C ASP A 600 -1.36 -18.68 34.43
N LEU A 601 -0.65 -19.02 33.35
CA LEU A 601 -0.93 -20.22 32.56
C LEU A 601 -0.69 -21.51 33.35
N GLU A 602 0.39 -21.60 34.12
CA GLU A 602 0.69 -22.77 34.98
C GLU A 602 -0.44 -23.00 36.00
N ALA A 603 -0.91 -21.91 36.65
CA ALA A 603 -2.03 -21.98 37.58
C ALA A 603 -3.34 -22.42 36.89
N ALA A 604 -3.60 -21.89 35.70
CA ALA A 604 -4.80 -22.21 34.93
C ALA A 604 -4.81 -23.62 34.30
N LEU A 605 -3.61 -24.21 34.10
CA LEU A 605 -3.43 -25.57 33.60
C LEU A 605 -3.31 -26.62 34.73
N ALA A 606 -3.29 -26.19 35.97
CA ALA A 606 -3.31 -27.11 37.12
C ALA A 606 -4.57 -27.99 37.10
N PRO A 607 -4.49 -29.27 37.50
CA PRO A 607 -5.58 -30.25 37.41
C PRO A 607 -6.83 -29.88 38.23
#